data_9b1fcfba07617346875b9f7a4edc318f
#
_entry.id   9b1fcfba07617346875b9f7a4edc318f
#
_cell.length_a   1.000
_cell.length_b   1.000
_cell.length_c   1.000
_cell.angle_alpha   90.00
_cell.angle_beta   90.00
_cell.angle_gamma   90.00
#
_symmetry.space_group_name_H-M   'P 1'
#
loop_
_entity.id
_entity.type
_entity.pdbx_description
1 polymer ?
#
loop_
_entity_poly.entity_id
_entity_poly.type
_entity_poly.pdbx_seq_one_letter_code
_entity_poly.pdbx_strand_id
1 'polypeptide(L)'
;MKLLFENWRKFLIKEQSELWGHHITPEQKVFISKTPYTEFRNVQQKKPPHPMIKPQGLWYGCGDAWVAWLRTEQPDWLEESSYLYEVKTDGKIYKVSNDADFEELEFDYGFGGRYGNQSIDWELMQKEGYGGIEICPYNWQRRTDSDWYYGWDVASGCIWDSSS
;
A
#
# COMPACT_ATOMS: atom_id res chain seq x y z
N MET A 1 10.82 -12.75 6.43
CA MET A 1 10.15 -12.52 5.11
C MET A 1 11.22 -12.43 4.03
N LYS A 2 11.17 -13.28 3.01
CA LYS A 2 11.96 -13.07 1.78
C LYS A 2 11.09 -12.27 0.83
N LEU A 3 11.34 -10.98 0.69
CA LEU A 3 10.84 -10.22 -0.45
C LEU A 3 11.55 -10.73 -1.70
N LEU A 4 10.94 -11.69 -2.37
CA LEU A 4 11.38 -12.11 -3.70
C LEU A 4 10.90 -11.05 -4.69
N PHE A 5 11.77 -10.09 -4.98
CA PHE A 5 11.61 -9.24 -6.16
C PHE A 5 11.97 -10.09 -7.38
N GLU A 6 10.99 -10.73 -8.00
CA GLU A 6 11.18 -11.24 -9.33
C GLU A 6 11.19 -10.05 -10.29
N ASN A 7 12.38 -9.75 -10.80
CA ASN A 7 12.61 -8.77 -11.85
C ASN A 7 11.83 -9.22 -13.09
N TRP A 8 10.62 -8.71 -13.27
CA TRP A 8 9.95 -8.82 -14.55
C TRP A 8 10.74 -8.00 -15.53
N ARG A 9 11.34 -8.69 -16.50
CA ARG A 9 12.30 -8.19 -17.51
C ARG A 9 11.97 -6.78 -17.97
N LYS A 10 13.03 -5.95 -18.11
CA LYS A 10 13.01 -4.70 -18.87
C LYS A 10 12.11 -4.82 -20.10
N PHE A 11 10.90 -4.32 -20.01
CA PHE A 11 10.07 -4.13 -21.19
C PHE A 11 10.50 -2.84 -21.87
N LEU A 12 10.79 -2.92 -23.16
CA LEU A 12 11.22 -1.81 -23.99
C LEU A 12 10.11 -0.74 -24.08
N ILE A 13 10.50 0.49 -23.89
CA ILE A 13 9.76 1.67 -23.44
C ILE A 13 8.62 2.18 -24.37
N LYS A 14 8.36 1.62 -25.53
CA LYS A 14 7.44 2.22 -26.51
C LYS A 14 6.03 1.61 -26.58
N GLU A 15 5.78 0.48 -25.95
CA GLU A 15 4.47 -0.21 -25.93
C GLU A 15 3.91 -0.40 -24.52
N GLN A 16 4.50 0.24 -23.53
CA GLN A 16 4.34 -0.10 -22.11
C GLN A 16 3.02 0.35 -21.47
N SER A 17 2.45 1.47 -21.90
CA SER A 17 1.26 2.03 -21.22
C SER A 17 0.00 1.19 -21.43
N GLU A 18 -0.10 0.46 -22.53
CA GLU A 18 -1.22 -0.45 -22.80
C GLU A 18 -1.04 -1.84 -22.20
N LEU A 19 0.22 -2.30 -22.06
CA LEU A 19 0.54 -3.65 -21.58
C LEU A 19 0.46 -3.81 -20.06
N TRP A 20 0.76 -2.75 -19.29
CA TRP A 20 0.86 -2.87 -17.83
C TRP A 20 -0.47 -3.23 -17.14
N GLY A 21 -1.61 -2.83 -17.70
CA GLY A 21 -2.91 -3.17 -17.12
C GLY A 21 -3.50 -4.51 -17.57
N HIS A 22 -3.07 -5.03 -18.70
CA HIS A 22 -3.67 -6.26 -19.27
C HIS A 22 -3.09 -7.56 -18.69
N HIS A 23 -1.96 -7.49 -18.00
CA HIS A 23 -1.26 -8.67 -17.47
C HIS A 23 -1.22 -8.76 -15.95
N ILE A 24 -1.75 -7.74 -15.23
CA ILE A 24 -1.81 -7.75 -13.76
C ILE A 24 -3.10 -8.43 -13.34
N THR A 25 -2.98 -9.55 -12.63
CA THR A 25 -4.16 -10.24 -12.09
C THR A 25 -4.61 -9.60 -10.76
N PRO A 26 -5.88 -9.77 -10.37
CA PRO A 26 -6.39 -9.19 -9.11
C PRO A 26 -5.63 -9.65 -7.85
N GLU A 27 -5.00 -10.82 -7.91
CA GLU A 27 -4.26 -11.41 -6.78
C GLU A 27 -2.83 -10.88 -6.66
N GLN A 28 -2.30 -10.31 -7.73
CA GLN A 28 -0.95 -9.76 -7.72
C GLN A 28 -0.89 -8.46 -6.90
N LYS A 29 0.24 -8.23 -6.26
CA LYS A 29 0.57 -6.99 -5.56
C LYS A 29 1.69 -6.33 -6.32
N VAL A 30 1.51 -5.07 -6.70
CA VAL A 30 2.36 -4.43 -7.69
C VAL A 30 2.96 -3.14 -7.14
N PHE A 31 4.28 -3.04 -7.19
CA PHE A 31 5.05 -1.84 -6.92
C PHE A 31 5.66 -1.29 -8.21
N ILE A 32 5.54 0.02 -8.42
CA ILE A 32 6.03 0.71 -9.61
C ILE A 32 7.10 1.72 -9.20
N SER A 33 8.21 1.76 -9.95
CA SER A 33 9.32 2.66 -9.68
C SER A 33 9.89 3.29 -10.95
N LYS A 34 10.35 4.54 -10.84
CA LYS A 34 11.11 5.24 -11.89
C LYS A 34 12.54 4.72 -12.00
N THR A 35 13.09 4.19 -10.93
CA THR A 35 14.46 3.68 -10.83
C THR A 35 14.46 2.22 -10.40
N PRO A 36 15.54 1.47 -10.72
CA PRO A 36 15.66 0.10 -10.23
C PRO A 36 15.57 0.05 -8.71
N TYR A 37 14.73 -0.85 -8.19
CA TYR A 37 14.62 -1.11 -6.76
C TYR A 37 15.35 -2.41 -6.45
N THR A 38 16.39 -2.35 -5.64
CA THR A 38 17.31 -3.48 -5.41
C THR A 38 17.24 -4.05 -4.00
N GLU A 39 16.76 -3.28 -3.03
CA GLU A 39 16.76 -3.68 -1.64
C GLU A 39 15.60 -3.03 -0.89
N PHE A 40 14.88 -3.82 -0.11
CA PHE A 40 13.92 -3.33 0.87
C PHE A 40 14.64 -3.06 2.20
N ARG A 41 14.39 -1.89 2.78
CA ARG A 41 14.91 -1.54 4.11
C ARG A 41 13.75 -1.42 5.08
N ASN A 42 13.89 -2.10 6.21
CA ASN A 42 12.92 -1.99 7.30
C ASN A 42 12.79 -0.54 7.77
N VAL A 43 11.56 -0.13 8.02
CA VAL A 43 11.23 1.22 8.43
C VAL A 43 10.61 1.18 9.82
N GLN A 44 11.21 1.89 10.77
CA GLN A 44 10.64 2.03 12.11
C GLN A 44 9.41 2.93 12.05
N GLN A 45 8.26 2.38 12.42
CA GLN A 45 7.03 3.15 12.53
C GLN A 45 7.06 4.06 13.77
N LYS A 46 6.34 5.17 13.67
CA LYS A 46 6.13 6.11 14.76
C LYS A 46 4.64 6.32 14.94
N LYS A 47 4.25 6.60 16.18
CA LYS A 47 2.89 7.07 16.45
C LYS A 47 2.67 8.41 15.73
N PRO A 48 1.69 8.52 14.83
CA PRO A 48 1.52 9.73 14.05
C PRO A 48 1.04 10.90 14.92
N PRO A 49 1.54 12.12 14.66
CA PRO A 49 1.12 13.31 15.42
C PRO A 49 -0.28 13.81 15.02
N HIS A 50 -0.80 13.41 13.87
CA HIS A 50 -2.13 13.77 13.39
C HIS A 50 -2.70 12.70 12.42
N PRO A 51 -4.04 12.71 12.16
CA PRO A 51 -4.75 11.61 11.50
C PRO A 51 -4.23 11.23 10.12
N MET A 52 -3.95 12.18 9.28
CA MET A 52 -3.64 11.94 7.86
C MET A 52 -2.24 11.36 7.59
N ILE A 53 -1.48 11.01 8.63
CA ILE A 53 -0.15 10.42 8.47
C ILE A 53 -0.29 8.93 8.16
N LYS A 54 0.06 8.57 6.94
CA LYS A 54 0.17 7.18 6.49
C LYS A 54 1.37 6.47 7.11
N PRO A 55 1.37 5.13 7.18
CA PRO A 55 2.55 4.38 7.55
C PRO A 55 3.68 4.61 6.53
N GLN A 56 4.91 4.54 6.98
CA GLN A 56 6.10 4.63 6.14
C GLN A 56 6.55 3.23 5.71
N GLY A 57 6.98 3.09 4.46
CA GLY A 57 7.42 1.80 3.93
C GLY A 57 7.31 1.70 2.42
N LEU A 58 7.34 0.47 1.93
CA LEU A 58 7.11 0.15 0.53
C LEU A 58 5.60 0.05 0.28
N TRP A 59 5.10 0.93 -0.57
CA TRP A 59 3.70 0.92 -1.00
C TRP A 59 3.51 0.09 -2.25
N TYR A 60 2.45 -0.70 -2.29
CA TYR A 60 2.05 -1.49 -3.47
C TYR A 60 0.54 -1.39 -3.72
N GLY A 61 0.13 -1.55 -4.97
CA GLY A 61 -1.27 -1.68 -5.35
C GLY A 61 -1.73 -3.14 -5.33
N CYS A 62 -3.01 -3.36 -5.05
CA CYS A 62 -3.67 -4.65 -5.19
C CYS A 62 -4.20 -4.79 -6.61
N GLY A 63 -3.80 -5.85 -7.32
CA GLY A 63 -4.10 -5.96 -8.73
C GLY A 63 -3.56 -4.78 -9.53
N ASP A 64 -4.35 -4.31 -10.48
CA ASP A 64 -4.04 -3.17 -11.35
C ASP A 64 -4.44 -1.80 -10.77
N ALA A 65 -4.95 -1.75 -9.53
CA ALA A 65 -5.54 -0.55 -8.94
C ALA A 65 -4.62 0.68 -9.00
N TRP A 66 -3.32 0.51 -8.72
CA TRP A 66 -2.36 1.61 -8.78
C TRP A 66 -2.08 2.05 -10.22
N VAL A 67 -1.94 1.12 -11.15
CA VAL A 67 -1.72 1.44 -12.57
C VAL A 67 -2.92 2.15 -13.16
N ALA A 68 -4.13 1.69 -12.84
CA ALA A 68 -5.37 2.32 -13.29
C ALA A 68 -5.50 3.76 -12.76
N TRP A 69 -5.18 3.97 -11.48
CA TRP A 69 -5.18 5.30 -10.87
C TRP A 69 -4.13 6.23 -11.50
N LEU A 70 -2.90 5.75 -11.69
CA LEU A 70 -1.84 6.54 -12.33
C LEU A 70 -2.21 6.97 -13.75
N ARG A 71 -2.91 6.14 -14.51
CA ARG A 71 -3.36 6.49 -15.87
C ARG A 71 -4.30 7.68 -15.90
N THR A 72 -5.14 7.83 -14.89
CA THR A 72 -6.13 8.89 -14.82
C THR A 72 -5.63 10.13 -14.08
N GLU A 73 -4.94 9.93 -12.98
CA GLU A 73 -4.61 11.03 -12.06
C GLU A 73 -3.16 11.52 -12.19
N GLN A 74 -2.24 10.64 -12.60
CA GLN A 74 -0.81 10.95 -12.69
C GLN A 74 -0.16 10.30 -13.92
N PRO A 75 -0.63 10.58 -15.15
CA PRO A 75 -0.12 9.93 -16.36
C PRO A 75 1.37 10.16 -16.57
N ASP A 76 1.89 11.35 -16.26
CA ASP A 76 3.32 11.68 -16.40
C ASP A 76 4.18 10.77 -15.49
N TRP A 77 3.70 10.47 -14.28
CA TRP A 77 4.40 9.53 -13.41
C TRP A 77 4.46 8.12 -14.01
N LEU A 78 3.35 7.66 -14.56
CA LEU A 78 3.30 6.35 -15.20
C LEU A 78 4.25 6.27 -16.42
N GLU A 79 4.29 7.32 -17.25
CA GLU A 79 5.18 7.41 -18.40
C GLU A 79 6.66 7.42 -18.01
N GLU A 80 7.01 8.07 -16.90
CA GLU A 80 8.37 8.09 -16.36
C GLU A 80 8.76 6.79 -15.63
N SER A 81 7.79 5.95 -15.28
CA SER A 81 8.03 4.71 -14.55
C SER A 81 8.51 3.61 -15.50
N SER A 82 9.62 2.98 -15.17
CA SER A 82 10.27 1.99 -16.03
C SER A 82 10.30 0.59 -15.43
N TYR A 83 9.95 0.45 -14.16
CA TYR A 83 10.08 -0.79 -13.41
C TYR A 83 8.77 -1.14 -12.70
N LEU A 84 8.33 -2.37 -12.93
CA LEU A 84 7.19 -2.97 -12.25
C LEU A 84 7.68 -4.22 -11.52
N TYR A 85 7.33 -4.32 -10.26
CA TYR A 85 7.70 -5.44 -9.40
C TYR A 85 6.46 -6.11 -8.83
N GLU A 86 6.44 -7.43 -8.82
CA GLU A 86 5.52 -8.19 -8.01
C GLU A 86 6.01 -8.22 -6.56
N VAL A 87 5.15 -7.86 -5.63
CA VAL A 87 5.44 -7.89 -4.19
C VAL A 87 4.83 -9.15 -3.60
N LYS A 88 5.66 -10.02 -3.05
CA LYS A 88 5.22 -11.22 -2.32
C LYS A 88 5.39 -10.99 -0.83
N THR A 89 4.30 -11.17 -0.11
CA THR A 89 4.26 -10.99 1.35
C THR A 89 3.98 -12.35 1.99
N ASP A 90 4.89 -12.84 2.79
CA ASP A 90 4.77 -14.07 3.58
C ASP A 90 4.79 -13.81 5.09
N GLY A 91 4.90 -12.55 5.49
CA GLY A 91 4.91 -12.12 6.86
C GLY A 91 3.52 -11.77 7.41
N LYS A 92 3.49 -11.33 8.67
CA LYS A 92 2.28 -10.91 9.36
C LYS A 92 1.82 -9.54 8.85
N ILE A 93 0.94 -9.51 7.87
CA ILE A 93 0.31 -8.31 7.33
C ILE A 93 -1.11 -8.18 7.90
N TYR A 94 -1.46 -7.01 8.43
CA TYR A 94 -2.82 -6.72 8.84
C TYR A 94 -3.68 -6.49 7.59
N LYS A 95 -4.72 -7.31 7.41
CA LYS A 95 -5.58 -7.24 6.21
C LYS A 95 -6.93 -6.65 6.56
N VAL A 96 -7.34 -5.68 5.78
CA VAL A 96 -8.64 -5.03 5.85
C VAL A 96 -9.37 -5.26 4.52
N SER A 97 -10.45 -6.04 4.56
CA SER A 97 -11.17 -6.47 3.36
C SER A 97 -12.65 -6.05 3.37
N ASN A 98 -13.17 -5.62 4.49
CA ASN A 98 -14.57 -5.25 4.68
C ASN A 98 -14.73 -4.25 5.85
N ASP A 99 -15.95 -3.78 6.09
CA ASP A 99 -16.22 -2.78 7.13
C ASP A 99 -15.93 -3.28 8.54
N ALA A 100 -16.14 -4.55 8.82
CA ALA A 100 -15.87 -5.11 10.15
C ALA A 100 -14.36 -5.09 10.44
N ASP A 101 -13.51 -5.36 9.43
CA ASP A 101 -12.06 -5.26 9.58
C ASP A 101 -11.61 -3.81 9.82
N PHE A 102 -12.29 -2.82 9.20
CA PHE A 102 -12.04 -1.40 9.49
C PHE A 102 -12.38 -1.06 10.94
N GLU A 103 -13.53 -1.51 11.43
CA GLU A 103 -13.96 -1.27 12.81
C GLU A 103 -13.01 -1.92 13.81
N GLU A 104 -12.54 -3.15 13.54
CA GLU A 104 -11.55 -3.84 14.36
C GLU A 104 -10.23 -3.09 14.39
N LEU A 105 -9.70 -2.67 13.21
CA LEU A 105 -8.49 -1.87 13.12
C LEU A 105 -8.59 -0.57 13.92
N GLU A 106 -9.70 0.16 13.77
CA GLU A 106 -9.94 1.41 14.46
C GLU A 106 -10.15 1.20 15.97
N PHE A 107 -10.72 0.08 16.39
CA PHE A 107 -10.89 -0.27 17.80
C PHE A 107 -9.56 -0.62 18.46
N ASP A 108 -8.72 -1.45 17.79
CA ASP A 108 -7.49 -1.96 18.37
C ASP A 108 -6.34 -0.94 18.32
N TYR A 109 -6.27 -0.18 17.23
CA TYR A 109 -5.13 0.71 16.95
C TYR A 109 -5.51 2.17 16.78
N GLY A 110 -6.80 2.49 16.80
CA GLY A 110 -7.27 3.86 16.69
C GLY A 110 -6.98 4.68 17.94
N PHE A 111 -6.57 5.92 17.76
CA PHE A 111 -6.40 6.88 18.87
C PHE A 111 -6.74 8.30 18.45
N GLY A 112 -6.96 9.15 19.43
CA GLY A 112 -7.36 10.54 19.19
C GLY A 112 -8.84 10.68 18.84
N GLY A 113 -9.28 11.89 18.67
CA GLY A 113 -10.53 12.28 18.06
C GLY A 113 -11.84 11.93 18.74
N ARG A 114 -12.41 12.92 19.44
CA ARG A 114 -13.84 12.87 19.82
C ARG A 114 -14.80 13.23 18.67
N TYR A 115 -14.30 13.65 17.51
CA TYR A 115 -15.10 14.15 16.39
C TYR A 115 -14.43 13.90 15.03
N GLY A 116 -14.10 12.63 14.71
CA GLY A 116 -13.61 12.26 13.38
C GLY A 116 -12.11 12.39 13.14
N ASN A 117 -11.32 12.88 14.11
CA ASN A 117 -9.86 13.02 13.98
C ASN A 117 -9.12 11.76 14.47
N GLN A 118 -9.59 10.58 14.08
CA GLN A 118 -8.97 9.32 14.48
C GLN A 118 -7.71 9.04 13.64
N SER A 119 -6.64 8.70 14.33
CA SER A 119 -5.39 8.20 13.73
C SER A 119 -5.22 6.73 14.04
N ILE A 120 -4.38 6.04 13.26
CA ILE A 120 -3.96 4.67 13.57
C ILE A 120 -2.54 4.67 14.14
N ASP A 121 -2.34 3.93 15.22
CA ASP A 121 -1.04 3.78 15.88
C ASP A 121 -0.17 2.72 15.17
N TRP A 122 0.49 3.17 14.09
CA TRP A 122 1.38 2.30 13.30
C TRP A 122 2.55 1.75 14.13
N GLU A 123 3.00 2.50 15.13
CA GLU A 123 4.06 2.05 16.03
C GLU A 123 3.62 0.86 16.88
N LEU A 124 2.37 0.91 17.40
CA LEU A 124 1.80 -0.18 18.18
C LEU A 124 1.64 -1.44 17.31
N MET A 125 1.11 -1.29 16.09
CA MET A 125 0.99 -2.41 15.15
C MET A 125 2.35 -3.08 14.88
N GLN A 126 3.41 -2.29 14.67
CA GLN A 126 4.76 -2.83 14.47
C GLN A 126 5.28 -3.53 15.74
N LYS A 127 5.04 -2.99 16.93
CA LYS A 127 5.42 -3.62 18.21
C LYS A 127 4.71 -4.96 18.43
N GLU A 128 3.51 -5.13 17.89
CA GLU A 128 2.75 -6.39 17.92
C GLU A 128 3.15 -7.37 16.81
N GLY A 129 4.18 -7.03 16.04
CA GLY A 129 4.80 -7.89 15.05
C GLY A 129 4.14 -7.85 13.68
N TYR A 130 3.28 -6.85 13.39
CA TYR A 130 2.81 -6.63 12.03
C TYR A 130 3.91 -5.98 11.20
N GLY A 131 4.23 -6.59 10.05
CA GLY A 131 5.20 -6.06 9.09
C GLY A 131 4.61 -5.14 8.04
N GLY A 132 3.30 -4.92 8.08
CA GLY A 132 2.57 -4.10 7.11
C GLY A 132 1.07 -4.10 7.32
N ILE A 133 0.40 -3.32 6.48
CA ILE A 133 -1.06 -3.27 6.36
C ILE A 133 -1.46 -3.38 4.89
N GLU A 134 -2.60 -4.01 4.62
CA GLU A 134 -3.18 -4.14 3.29
C GLU A 134 -4.67 -3.84 3.37
N ILE A 135 -5.15 -2.90 2.55
CA ILE A 135 -6.58 -2.55 2.43
C ILE A 135 -7.03 -2.86 1.01
N CYS A 136 -7.62 -4.02 0.83
CA CYS A 136 -8.07 -4.54 -0.45
C CYS A 136 -9.36 -5.36 -0.25
N PRO A 137 -10.46 -4.95 -0.91
CA PRO A 137 -10.60 -3.87 -1.90
C PRO A 137 -10.58 -2.46 -1.28
N TYR A 138 -10.55 -1.44 -2.14
CA TYR A 138 -10.68 -0.03 -1.72
C TYR A 138 -12.10 0.27 -1.24
N ASN A 139 -12.20 0.94 -0.10
CA ASN A 139 -13.51 1.30 0.49
C ASN A 139 -13.79 2.80 0.35
N TRP A 140 -14.57 3.16 -0.66
CA TRP A 140 -14.93 4.56 -0.95
C TRP A 140 -15.70 5.23 0.20
N GLN A 141 -16.57 4.49 0.88
CA GLN A 141 -17.36 5.03 1.98
C GLN A 141 -16.45 5.43 3.15
N ARG A 142 -15.54 4.54 3.54
CA ARG A 142 -14.60 4.79 4.64
C ARG A 142 -13.64 5.95 4.38
N ARG A 143 -13.34 6.24 3.10
CA ARG A 143 -12.51 7.40 2.76
C ARG A 143 -13.07 8.72 3.29
N THR A 144 -14.40 8.85 3.29
CA THR A 144 -15.09 10.07 3.77
C THR A 144 -15.41 10.03 5.25
N ASP A 145 -15.45 8.84 5.85
CA ASP A 145 -15.88 8.64 7.22
C ASP A 145 -14.70 8.55 8.21
N SER A 146 -13.49 8.20 7.70
CA SER A 146 -12.29 7.99 8.52
C SER A 146 -11.13 8.87 8.06
N ASP A 147 -10.75 9.87 8.86
CA ASP A 147 -9.71 10.85 8.51
C ASP A 147 -8.37 10.22 8.19
N TRP A 148 -7.97 9.17 8.89
CA TRP A 148 -6.73 8.47 8.64
C TRP A 148 -6.68 7.79 7.28
N TYR A 149 -7.86 7.39 6.75
CA TYR A 149 -7.98 6.71 5.47
C TYR A 149 -8.17 7.67 4.29
N TYR A 150 -8.49 8.94 4.55
CA TYR A 150 -8.75 9.94 3.51
C TYR A 150 -7.62 10.06 2.47
N GLY A 151 -6.38 9.92 2.90
CA GLY A 151 -5.23 9.97 2.02
C GLY A 151 -4.95 8.70 1.19
N TRP A 152 -5.76 7.64 1.35
CA TRP A 152 -5.64 6.43 0.54
C TRP A 152 -6.44 6.61 -0.74
N ASP A 153 -5.80 6.40 -1.89
CA ASP A 153 -6.39 6.70 -3.18
C ASP A 153 -6.88 5.45 -3.91
N VAL A 154 -6.31 4.28 -3.59
CA VAL A 154 -6.61 2.99 -4.25
C VAL A 154 -6.47 1.83 -3.28
N ALA A 155 -6.98 0.66 -3.69
CA ALA A 155 -6.69 -0.61 -3.03
C ALA A 155 -5.18 -0.84 -3.00
N SER A 156 -4.59 -0.80 -1.80
CA SER A 156 -3.14 -0.80 -1.64
C SER A 156 -2.70 -1.30 -0.27
N GLY A 157 -1.43 -1.61 -0.16
CA GLY A 157 -0.78 -1.96 1.09
C GLY A 157 0.55 -1.25 1.27
N CYS A 158 1.04 -1.27 2.50
CA CYS A 158 2.33 -0.74 2.88
C CYS A 158 3.08 -1.75 3.75
N ILE A 159 4.30 -2.09 3.35
CA ILE A 159 5.19 -2.97 4.12
C ILE A 159 6.28 -2.13 4.75
N TRP A 160 6.53 -2.33 6.04
CA TRP A 160 7.58 -1.64 6.79
C TRP A 160 8.59 -2.57 7.42
N ASP A 161 8.30 -3.88 7.50
CA ASP A 161 9.22 -4.87 8.04
C ASP A 161 9.24 -6.11 7.18
N SER A 162 10.45 -6.52 6.77
CA SER A 162 10.70 -7.71 5.95
C SER A 162 10.97 -8.97 6.77
N SER A 163 11.10 -8.85 8.09
CA SER A 163 11.51 -9.93 8.99
C SER A 163 10.36 -10.58 9.76
N SER A 164 9.14 -10.09 9.59
CA SER A 164 7.95 -10.58 10.31
C SER A 164 7.20 -11.65 9.56
#